data_6eff799559d7d99f65cbfee1daf193a3
#
_entry.id   6eff799559d7d99f65cbfee1daf193a3
#
_cell.length_a   1.000
_cell.length_b   1.000
_cell.length_c   1.000
_cell.angle_alpha   90.00
_cell.angle_beta   90.00
_cell.angle_gamma   90.00
#
_symmetry.space_group_name_H-M   'P 1'
#
loop_
_entity.id
_entity.type
_entity.pdbx_description
1 polymer ?
#
loop_
_entity_poly.entity_id
_entity_poly.type
_entity_poly.pdbx_seq_one_letter_code
_entity_poly.pdbx_strand_id
1 'polypeptide(L)'
;MRNKTFAAAALLAAATLTLSACGSGDDDKSPISVVSEESGSDKAATVLDQPFEKPDLVLTDTHGKKYDLRAETKGRPTLVYFGYTHCPDICPLTMNNIAVAKKALPKAEQAKLRVVFVTTDPARDTPAELGKWLKGIDPQFIGLTGDFSTIQAGARSLGISIEPTKKDKNGKVVSVHGTQVIAFSPKNDGGYLLYGESATVDDYTKDLPKIIEGAKP
;
A
#
# COMPACT_ATOMS: atom_id res chain seq x y z
N MET A 1 73.82 -16.98 -21.64
CA MET A 1 74.25 -16.52 -20.28
C MET A 1 73.03 -16.65 -19.41
N ARG A 2 72.90 -17.77 -18.71
CA ARG A 2 73.21 -18.02 -17.28
C ARG A 2 72.55 -16.96 -16.40
N ASN A 3 71.67 -17.22 -15.45
CA ASN A 3 71.55 -18.22 -14.37
C ASN A 3 70.20 -18.16 -13.74
N LYS A 4 69.57 -19.29 -13.41
CA LYS A 4 69.46 -19.96 -12.09
C LYS A 4 68.49 -19.31 -11.10
N THR A 5 67.36 -20.01 -10.93
CA THR A 5 66.84 -20.70 -9.74
C THR A 5 66.73 -19.91 -8.42
N PHE A 6 65.56 -19.94 -7.81
CA PHE A 6 65.30 -20.70 -6.57
C PHE A 6 63.82 -20.75 -6.22
N ALA A 7 63.40 -21.92 -5.86
CA ALA A 7 62.08 -22.22 -5.27
C ALA A 7 62.05 -21.84 -3.79
N ALA A 8 60.88 -21.46 -3.29
CA ALA A 8 60.58 -21.66 -1.87
C ALA A 8 59.06 -21.82 -1.72
N ALA A 9 58.70 -23.02 -1.34
CA ALA A 9 57.37 -23.36 -0.83
C ALA A 9 57.25 -22.90 0.61
N ALA A 10 56.07 -22.33 0.95
CA ALA A 10 55.69 -22.20 2.35
C ALA A 10 54.17 -22.50 2.46
N LEU A 11 53.91 -23.67 3.01
CA LEU A 11 52.66 -24.11 3.59
C LEU A 11 52.40 -23.35 4.90
N LEU A 12 51.25 -22.81 5.13
CA LEU A 12 50.73 -22.50 6.47
C LEU A 12 49.19 -22.54 6.44
N ALA A 13 48.69 -23.63 6.88
CA ALA A 13 47.82 -23.95 8.02
C ALA A 13 46.53 -23.15 8.16
N ALA A 14 45.44 -23.89 8.06
CA ALA A 14 44.07 -23.58 8.43
C ALA A 14 43.94 -23.09 9.88
N ALA A 15 43.07 -22.10 10.08
CA ALA A 15 42.46 -21.83 11.37
C ALA A 15 40.97 -21.62 11.17
N THR A 16 40.20 -22.67 11.36
CA THR A 16 38.75 -22.64 11.54
C THR A 16 38.45 -22.11 12.93
N LEU A 17 37.86 -20.93 13.00
CA LEU A 17 37.27 -20.41 14.22
C LEU A 17 35.74 -20.58 14.11
N THR A 18 35.26 -21.68 14.72
CA THR A 18 33.85 -21.87 15.09
C THR A 18 33.56 -21.04 16.33
N LEU A 19 32.80 -19.98 16.21
CA LEU A 19 32.12 -19.35 17.34
C LEU A 19 30.71 -19.89 17.44
N SER A 20 30.52 -20.86 18.32
CA SER A 20 29.22 -21.19 18.90
C SER A 20 28.97 -20.24 20.05
N ALA A 21 27.98 -19.38 19.91
CA ALA A 21 27.39 -18.63 21.01
C ALA A 21 25.94 -19.10 21.18
N CYS A 22 25.75 -19.99 22.16
CA CYS A 22 24.47 -20.17 22.82
C CYS A 22 24.21 -18.96 23.72
N GLY A 23 23.12 -18.29 23.53
CA GLY A 23 22.57 -17.27 24.43
C GLY A 23 21.08 -17.48 24.51
N SER A 24 20.65 -18.01 25.63
CA SER A 24 19.23 -18.13 26.03
C SER A 24 18.67 -16.80 26.42
N GLY A 25 17.39 -16.56 26.12
CA GLY A 25 16.57 -15.67 26.93
C GLY A 25 15.85 -14.57 26.20
N ASP A 26 14.59 -14.73 26.26
CA ASP A 26 13.48 -13.82 26.41
C ASP A 26 12.67 -13.45 25.17
N ASP A 27 11.44 -13.90 25.30
CA ASP A 27 10.29 -13.60 24.47
C ASP A 27 9.99 -12.09 24.41
N ASP A 28 10.19 -11.50 23.24
CA ASP A 28 9.47 -10.29 22.86
C ASP A 28 8.99 -10.45 21.40
N LYS A 29 7.74 -10.88 21.29
CA LYS A 29 7.05 -11.06 20.03
C LYS A 29 6.61 -9.73 19.46
N SER A 30 7.52 -9.01 18.83
CA SER A 30 7.13 -8.00 17.86
C SER A 30 6.95 -8.68 16.51
N PRO A 31 5.81 -8.58 15.87
CA PRO A 31 5.63 -9.10 14.52
C PRO A 31 6.24 -8.13 13.50
N ILE A 32 7.56 -8.16 13.40
CA ILE A 32 8.23 -7.58 12.23
C ILE A 32 8.12 -8.63 11.13
N SER A 33 7.14 -8.48 10.28
CA SER A 33 7.06 -9.22 9.03
C SER A 33 8.30 -8.88 8.21
N VAL A 34 9.21 -9.84 8.07
CA VAL A 34 10.36 -9.73 7.19
C VAL A 34 9.81 -9.64 5.77
N VAL A 35 9.89 -8.46 5.18
CA VAL A 35 9.70 -8.29 3.74
C VAL A 35 10.91 -8.95 3.09
N SER A 36 10.74 -10.14 2.55
CA SER A 36 11.73 -10.76 1.69
C SER A 36 11.84 -9.90 0.44
N GLU A 37 12.90 -9.11 0.34
CA GLU A 37 13.26 -8.43 -0.90
C GLU A 37 13.70 -9.49 -1.91
N GLU A 38 12.76 -10.05 -2.64
CA GLU A 38 13.03 -10.73 -3.90
C GLU A 38 13.34 -9.64 -4.94
N SER A 39 14.62 -9.29 -5.03
CA SER A 39 15.16 -8.40 -6.05
C SER A 39 14.77 -8.90 -7.44
N GLY A 40 14.02 -8.07 -8.16
CA GLY A 40 13.79 -8.21 -9.59
C GLY A 40 12.52 -8.95 -9.98
N SER A 41 11.37 -8.46 -9.58
CA SER A 41 10.13 -8.83 -10.25
C SER A 41 9.54 -7.62 -10.96
N ASP A 42 9.23 -7.79 -12.25
CA ASP A 42 8.37 -6.90 -13.06
C ASP A 42 6.93 -6.83 -12.51
N LYS A 43 6.74 -7.09 -11.23
CA LYS A 43 5.44 -7.09 -10.56
C LYS A 43 5.23 -5.75 -9.88
N ALA A 44 4.26 -5.01 -10.35
CA ALA A 44 3.86 -3.73 -9.76
C ALA A 44 3.28 -3.85 -8.34
N ALA A 45 2.86 -5.05 -7.97
CA ALA A 45 2.32 -5.35 -6.64
C ALA A 45 3.21 -6.31 -5.87
N THR A 46 3.50 -5.97 -4.63
CA THR A 46 4.04 -6.90 -3.64
C THR A 46 2.93 -7.81 -3.13
N VAL A 47 3.15 -9.12 -3.21
CA VAL A 47 2.24 -10.12 -2.64
C VAL A 47 2.68 -10.41 -1.21
N LEU A 48 1.77 -10.21 -0.28
CA LEU A 48 2.04 -10.44 1.15
C LEU A 48 1.74 -11.89 1.52
N ASP A 49 2.64 -12.51 2.28
CA ASP A 49 2.42 -13.86 2.84
C ASP A 49 1.34 -13.84 3.91
N GLN A 50 1.37 -12.83 4.77
CA GLN A 50 0.34 -12.57 5.76
C GLN A 50 -0.48 -11.36 5.33
N PRO A 51 -1.81 -11.49 5.21
CA PRO A 51 -2.66 -10.38 4.79
C PRO A 51 -2.82 -9.34 5.91
N PHE A 52 -2.92 -8.09 5.52
CA PHE A 52 -3.47 -7.08 6.43
C PHE A 52 -4.96 -7.37 6.69
N GLU A 53 -5.40 -7.15 7.90
CA GLU A 53 -6.82 -7.04 8.19
C GLU A 53 -7.36 -5.72 7.63
N LYS A 54 -8.59 -5.77 7.12
CA LYS A 54 -9.29 -4.54 6.72
C LYS A 54 -9.47 -3.63 7.94
N PRO A 55 -9.04 -2.36 7.89
CA PRO A 55 -9.02 -1.50 9.08
C PRO A 55 -10.42 -1.24 9.61
N ASP A 56 -10.54 -1.17 10.93
CA ASP A 56 -11.77 -0.74 11.61
C ASP A 56 -11.88 0.79 11.50
N LEU A 57 -12.44 1.24 10.39
CA LEU A 57 -12.57 2.64 10.05
C LEU A 57 -14.04 3.03 9.87
N VAL A 58 -14.52 3.85 10.78
CA VAL A 58 -15.84 4.48 10.67
C VAL A 58 -15.64 5.97 10.46
N LEU A 59 -15.90 6.41 9.23
CA LEU A 59 -15.66 7.77 8.76
C LEU A 59 -16.92 8.36 8.14
N THR A 60 -16.82 9.56 7.57
CA THR A 60 -17.89 10.25 6.85
C THR A 60 -17.63 10.14 5.34
N ASP A 61 -18.65 9.73 4.59
CA ASP A 61 -18.59 9.68 3.13
C ASP A 61 -18.78 11.07 2.47
N THR A 62 -18.68 11.12 1.15
CA THR A 62 -18.87 12.36 0.37
C THR A 62 -20.30 12.91 0.39
N HIS A 63 -21.25 12.17 0.94
CA HIS A 63 -22.65 12.59 1.13
C HIS A 63 -22.94 13.03 2.57
N GLY A 64 -21.90 13.07 3.43
CA GLY A 64 -22.04 13.43 4.83
C GLY A 64 -22.60 12.30 5.71
N LYS A 65 -22.65 11.07 5.20
CA LYS A 65 -23.17 9.92 5.95
C LYS A 65 -22.03 9.13 6.59
N LYS A 66 -22.34 8.52 7.72
CA LYS A 66 -21.45 7.56 8.39
C LYS A 66 -21.21 6.36 7.46
N TYR A 67 -19.95 6.00 7.28
CA TYR A 67 -19.50 4.87 6.46
C TYR A 67 -18.56 3.99 7.28
N ASP A 68 -18.95 2.76 7.52
CA ASP A 68 -18.13 1.72 8.14
C ASP A 68 -17.44 0.92 7.06
N LEU A 69 -16.11 1.09 6.93
CA LEU A 69 -15.35 0.46 5.86
C LEU A 69 -15.48 -1.06 5.86
N ARG A 70 -15.42 -1.70 7.04
CA ARG A 70 -15.53 -3.17 7.14
C ARG A 70 -16.91 -3.64 6.73
N ALA A 71 -17.95 -3.02 7.28
CA ALA A 71 -19.32 -3.43 7.03
C ALA A 71 -19.75 -3.23 5.57
N GLU A 72 -19.46 -2.05 5.01
CA GLU A 72 -19.88 -1.65 3.67
C GLU A 72 -19.09 -2.36 2.53
N THR A 73 -17.91 -2.88 2.85
CA THR A 73 -17.07 -3.58 1.88
C THR A 73 -16.86 -5.06 2.18
N LYS A 74 -17.61 -5.61 3.13
CA LYS A 74 -17.53 -7.04 3.51
C LYS A 74 -17.81 -7.95 2.30
N GLY A 75 -16.90 -8.89 2.05
CA GLY A 75 -17.03 -9.84 0.95
C GLY A 75 -16.96 -9.19 -0.44
N ARG A 76 -16.42 -7.97 -0.54
CA ARG A 76 -16.24 -7.25 -1.81
C ARG A 76 -14.78 -7.02 -2.13
N PRO A 77 -14.38 -7.21 -3.40
CA PRO A 77 -13.04 -6.81 -3.84
C PRO A 77 -12.89 -5.31 -3.61
N THR A 78 -11.89 -4.93 -2.82
CA THR A 78 -11.76 -3.53 -2.36
C THR A 78 -10.33 -3.05 -2.53
N LEU A 79 -10.13 -1.92 -3.17
CA LEU A 79 -8.89 -1.16 -3.16
C LEU A 79 -9.01 -0.02 -2.15
N VAL A 80 -8.02 0.12 -1.27
CA VAL A 80 -7.95 1.23 -0.31
C VAL A 80 -6.69 2.03 -0.55
N TYR A 81 -6.84 3.34 -0.66
CA TYR A 81 -5.75 4.30 -0.85
C TYR A 81 -5.89 5.46 0.12
N PHE A 82 -4.78 5.83 0.78
CA PHE A 82 -4.70 7.00 1.64
C PHE A 82 -3.99 8.13 0.90
N GLY A 83 -4.65 9.25 0.71
CA GLY A 83 -4.13 10.38 -0.05
C GLY A 83 -4.85 11.67 0.26
N TYR A 84 -4.62 12.73 -0.51
CA TYR A 84 -5.32 14.00 -0.36
C TYR A 84 -5.54 14.69 -1.72
N THR A 85 -6.62 15.47 -1.83
CA THR A 85 -7.05 16.04 -3.13
C THR A 85 -6.07 17.07 -3.67
N HIS A 86 -5.31 17.74 -2.80
CA HIS A 86 -4.33 18.76 -3.16
C HIS A 86 -2.93 18.20 -3.46
N CYS A 87 -2.80 16.87 -3.55
CA CYS A 87 -1.56 16.23 -4.00
C CYS A 87 -1.31 16.58 -5.47
N PRO A 88 -0.14 17.14 -5.82
CA PRO A 88 0.10 17.62 -7.18
C PRO A 88 0.27 16.51 -8.21
N ASP A 89 0.76 15.32 -7.79
CA ASP A 89 1.26 14.31 -8.72
C ASP A 89 0.69 12.92 -8.48
N ILE A 90 1.10 12.26 -7.39
CA ILE A 90 0.89 10.82 -7.20
C ILE A 90 -0.58 10.45 -6.96
N CYS A 91 -1.32 11.20 -6.13
CA CYS A 91 -2.71 10.85 -5.84
C CYS A 91 -3.61 10.89 -7.09
N PRO A 92 -3.62 11.96 -7.91
CA PRO A 92 -4.40 11.97 -9.13
C PRO A 92 -3.91 10.92 -10.13
N LEU A 93 -2.60 10.67 -10.25
CA LEU A 93 -2.06 9.64 -11.14
C LEU A 93 -2.56 8.25 -10.74
N THR A 94 -2.39 7.87 -9.47
CA THR A 94 -2.83 6.57 -8.95
C THR A 94 -4.32 6.35 -9.15
N MET A 95 -5.14 7.33 -8.80
CA MET A 95 -6.60 7.20 -8.91
C MET A 95 -7.07 7.16 -10.36
N ASN A 96 -6.42 7.91 -11.27
CA ASN A 96 -6.70 7.81 -12.71
C ASN A 96 -6.27 6.46 -13.29
N ASN A 97 -5.12 5.91 -12.91
CA ASN A 97 -4.68 4.60 -13.37
C ASN A 97 -5.70 3.52 -12.99
N ILE A 98 -6.19 3.55 -11.74
CA ILE A 98 -7.24 2.64 -11.26
C ILE A 98 -8.55 2.86 -12.04
N ALA A 99 -8.95 4.11 -12.29
CA ALA A 99 -10.19 4.42 -13.01
C ALA A 99 -10.16 3.91 -14.45
N VAL A 100 -9.05 4.09 -15.16
CA VAL A 100 -8.85 3.61 -16.54
C VAL A 100 -8.91 2.08 -16.57
N ALA A 101 -8.17 1.40 -15.70
CA ALA A 101 -8.16 -0.05 -15.61
C ALA A 101 -9.55 -0.62 -15.24
N LYS A 102 -10.23 0.00 -14.26
CA LYS A 102 -11.60 -0.38 -13.90
C LYS A 102 -12.58 -0.23 -15.07
N LYS A 103 -12.44 0.83 -15.86
CA LYS A 103 -13.30 1.09 -17.03
C LYS A 103 -13.14 0.03 -18.13
N ALA A 104 -11.98 -0.62 -18.21
CA ALA A 104 -11.73 -1.72 -19.14
C ALA A 104 -12.43 -3.03 -18.74
N LEU A 105 -12.86 -3.17 -17.48
CA LEU A 105 -13.60 -4.35 -17.00
C LEU A 105 -15.03 -4.40 -17.58
N PRO A 106 -15.62 -5.60 -17.69
CA PRO A 106 -17.07 -5.76 -17.91
C PRO A 106 -17.88 -4.99 -16.86
N LYS A 107 -19.02 -4.41 -17.26
CA LYS A 107 -19.88 -3.61 -16.36
C LYS A 107 -20.25 -4.32 -15.06
N ALA A 108 -20.52 -5.63 -15.13
CA ALA A 108 -20.83 -6.45 -13.97
C ALA A 108 -19.68 -6.54 -12.96
N GLU A 109 -18.44 -6.54 -13.44
CA GLU A 109 -17.22 -6.56 -12.61
C GLU A 109 -16.91 -5.18 -12.05
N GLN A 110 -17.08 -4.12 -12.85
CA GLN A 110 -16.98 -2.74 -12.36
C GLN A 110 -17.89 -2.50 -11.15
N ALA A 111 -19.12 -3.05 -11.18
CA ALA A 111 -20.08 -2.91 -10.10
C ALA A 111 -19.71 -3.67 -8.82
N LYS A 112 -18.91 -4.72 -8.92
CA LYS A 112 -18.43 -5.48 -7.75
C LYS A 112 -17.30 -4.75 -7.03
N LEU A 113 -16.37 -4.13 -7.78
CA LEU A 113 -15.16 -3.51 -7.25
C LEU A 113 -15.49 -2.28 -6.41
N ARG A 114 -14.91 -2.19 -5.24
CA ARG A 114 -14.93 -0.99 -4.38
C ARG A 114 -13.56 -0.32 -4.43
N VAL A 115 -13.53 0.96 -4.78
CA VAL A 115 -12.33 1.80 -4.71
C VAL A 115 -12.59 2.87 -3.67
N VAL A 116 -11.84 2.82 -2.59
CA VAL A 116 -12.01 3.68 -1.42
C VAL A 116 -10.79 4.57 -1.27
N PHE A 117 -11.03 5.86 -1.36
CA PHE A 117 -10.05 6.91 -1.08
C PHE A 117 -10.29 7.47 0.31
N VAL A 118 -9.33 7.36 1.20
CA VAL A 118 -9.37 7.91 2.55
C VAL A 118 -8.47 9.14 2.58
N THR A 119 -9.05 10.32 2.89
CA THR A 119 -8.22 11.52 2.91
C THR A 119 -7.23 11.54 4.07
N THR A 120 -6.02 12.03 3.82
CA THR A 120 -5.01 12.33 4.84
C THR A 120 -4.99 13.82 5.22
N ASP A 121 -5.89 14.61 4.62
CA ASP A 121 -6.01 16.06 4.87
C ASP A 121 -7.48 16.46 5.09
N PRO A 122 -8.13 15.93 6.14
CA PRO A 122 -9.55 16.15 6.37
C PRO A 122 -9.91 17.62 6.63
N ALA A 123 -8.92 18.46 6.94
CA ALA A 123 -9.15 19.90 7.13
C ALA A 123 -9.52 20.60 5.82
N ARG A 124 -8.96 20.18 4.69
CA ARG A 124 -9.27 20.73 3.36
C ARG A 124 -10.20 19.83 2.56
N ASP A 125 -10.09 18.55 2.72
CA ASP A 125 -10.89 17.55 2.01
C ASP A 125 -12.20 17.28 2.75
N THR A 126 -13.07 18.30 2.79
CA THR A 126 -14.44 18.16 3.27
C THR A 126 -15.21 17.14 2.43
N PRO A 127 -16.34 16.57 2.90
CA PRO A 127 -17.16 15.67 2.08
C PRO A 127 -17.47 16.22 0.68
N ALA A 128 -17.80 17.52 0.59
CA ALA A 128 -18.13 18.18 -0.67
C ALA A 128 -16.93 18.30 -1.62
N GLU A 129 -15.77 18.75 -1.11
CA GLU A 129 -14.56 18.91 -1.92
C GLU A 129 -14.01 17.56 -2.39
N LEU A 130 -13.98 16.57 -1.49
CA LEU A 130 -13.58 15.21 -1.81
C LEU A 130 -14.51 14.58 -2.86
N GLY A 131 -15.82 14.76 -2.69
CA GLY A 131 -16.81 14.27 -3.65
C GLY A 131 -16.68 14.91 -5.03
N LYS A 132 -16.43 16.24 -5.09
CA LYS A 132 -16.18 16.95 -6.33
C LYS A 132 -14.94 16.43 -7.06
N TRP A 133 -13.85 16.22 -6.32
CA TRP A 133 -12.60 15.73 -6.88
C TRP A 133 -12.73 14.29 -7.42
N LEU A 134 -13.31 13.37 -6.65
CA LEU A 134 -13.52 11.98 -7.08
C LEU A 134 -14.47 11.87 -8.26
N LYS A 135 -15.53 12.70 -8.31
CA LYS A 135 -16.47 12.73 -9.45
C LYS A 135 -15.78 13.07 -10.77
N GLY A 136 -14.69 13.86 -10.72
CA GLY A 136 -13.87 14.16 -11.89
C GLY A 136 -13.03 12.99 -12.39
N ILE A 137 -12.83 11.94 -11.54
CA ILE A 137 -12.04 10.76 -11.87
C ILE A 137 -12.98 9.57 -12.19
N ASP A 138 -13.71 9.11 -11.21
CA ASP A 138 -14.77 8.10 -11.36
C ASP A 138 -15.86 8.34 -10.28
N PRO A 139 -17.12 8.65 -10.68
CA PRO A 139 -18.20 8.93 -9.73
C PRO A 139 -18.61 7.73 -8.85
N GLN A 140 -18.12 6.54 -9.14
CA GLN A 140 -18.33 5.34 -8.33
C GLN A 140 -17.27 5.14 -7.24
N PHE A 141 -16.22 5.95 -7.21
CA PHE A 141 -15.23 5.89 -6.16
C PHE A 141 -15.81 6.43 -4.85
N ILE A 142 -15.41 5.80 -3.75
CA ILE A 142 -15.88 6.12 -2.41
C ILE A 142 -14.84 7.00 -1.75
N GLY A 143 -15.22 8.21 -1.36
CA GLY A 143 -14.35 9.11 -0.61
C GLY A 143 -14.74 9.12 0.86
N LEU A 144 -13.74 9.02 1.73
CA LEU A 144 -13.94 9.03 3.17
C LEU A 144 -13.09 10.13 3.81
N THR A 145 -13.70 10.89 4.71
CA THR A 145 -13.06 11.93 5.52
C THR A 145 -13.53 11.85 6.96
N GLY A 146 -12.84 12.49 7.89
CA GLY A 146 -13.22 12.45 9.29
C GLY A 146 -12.13 12.94 10.23
N ASP A 147 -12.13 12.46 11.46
CA ASP A 147 -11.09 12.79 12.43
C ASP A 147 -9.73 12.23 12.00
N PHE A 148 -8.70 13.10 12.02
CA PHE A 148 -7.36 12.73 11.55
C PHE A 148 -6.76 11.59 12.38
N SER A 149 -6.98 11.57 13.69
CA SER A 149 -6.41 10.52 14.55
C SER A 149 -7.01 9.15 14.24
N THR A 150 -8.30 9.10 13.91
CA THR A 150 -8.99 7.90 13.45
C THR A 150 -8.44 7.43 12.11
N ILE A 151 -8.26 8.34 11.15
CA ILE A 151 -7.65 8.04 9.85
C ILE A 151 -6.22 7.53 10.01
N GLN A 152 -5.43 8.18 10.87
CA GLN A 152 -4.05 7.79 11.14
C GLN A 152 -3.95 6.40 11.77
N ALA A 153 -4.84 6.07 12.71
CA ALA A 153 -4.89 4.74 13.32
C ALA A 153 -5.21 3.67 12.27
N GLY A 154 -6.17 3.92 11.37
CA GLY A 154 -6.49 3.02 10.27
C GLY A 154 -5.34 2.85 9.28
N ALA A 155 -4.66 3.93 8.90
CA ALA A 155 -3.49 3.87 8.03
C ALA A 155 -2.36 3.05 8.67
N ARG A 156 -2.10 3.30 9.97
CA ARG A 156 -1.07 2.59 10.73
C ARG A 156 -1.33 1.09 10.84
N SER A 157 -2.58 0.66 10.97
CA SER A 157 -2.94 -0.77 10.99
C SER A 157 -2.62 -1.48 9.68
N LEU A 158 -2.39 -0.73 8.61
CA LEU A 158 -1.97 -1.21 7.29
C LEU A 158 -0.48 -0.93 6.99
N GLY A 159 0.30 -0.57 8.01
CA GLY A 159 1.70 -0.22 7.83
C GLY A 159 1.95 1.10 7.07
N ILE A 160 0.91 1.91 6.88
CA ILE A 160 0.99 3.20 6.18
C ILE A 160 1.21 4.33 7.20
N SER A 161 2.32 5.06 7.05
CA SER A 161 2.60 6.24 7.86
C SER A 161 1.99 7.48 7.22
N ILE A 162 1.21 8.21 7.99
CA ILE A 162 0.67 9.52 7.60
C ILE A 162 0.91 10.53 8.72
N GLU A 163 1.19 11.77 8.33
CA GLU A 163 1.44 12.87 9.27
C GLU A 163 0.43 14.00 9.04
N PRO A 164 0.09 14.75 10.10
CA PRO A 164 -0.70 15.96 9.93
C PRO A 164 -0.05 16.92 8.93
N THR A 165 -0.86 17.56 8.10
CA THR A 165 -0.38 18.56 7.15
C THR A 165 0.36 19.68 7.88
N LYS A 166 1.52 20.06 7.36
CA LYS A 166 2.36 21.14 7.90
C LYS A 166 2.60 22.18 6.82
N LYS A 167 2.79 23.43 7.20
CA LYS A 167 3.28 24.46 6.28
C LYS A 167 4.80 24.42 6.26
N ASP A 168 5.38 24.39 5.06
CA ASP A 168 6.82 24.53 4.87
C ASP A 168 7.27 25.99 5.13
N LYS A 169 8.57 26.25 4.96
CA LYS A 169 9.17 27.58 5.16
C LYS A 169 8.58 28.64 4.22
N ASN A 170 7.97 28.25 3.12
CA ASN A 170 7.37 29.12 2.11
C ASN A 170 5.84 29.22 2.28
N GLY A 171 5.28 28.66 3.34
CA GLY A 171 3.85 28.63 3.60
C GLY A 171 3.07 27.59 2.76
N LYS A 172 3.75 26.77 1.97
CA LYS A 172 3.14 25.68 1.20
C LYS A 172 2.76 24.54 2.15
N VAL A 173 1.52 24.06 2.02
CA VAL A 173 1.05 22.90 2.80
C VAL A 173 1.69 21.63 2.25
N VAL A 174 2.38 20.90 3.11
CA VAL A 174 3.01 19.62 2.81
C VAL A 174 2.32 18.54 3.64
N SER A 175 1.93 17.47 2.99
CA SER A 175 1.37 16.28 3.62
C SER A 175 2.31 15.10 3.37
N VAL A 176 2.63 14.36 4.43
CA VAL A 176 3.31 13.08 4.32
C VAL A 176 2.22 12.01 4.33
N HIS A 177 2.14 11.25 3.27
CA HIS A 177 1.18 10.16 3.14
C HIS A 177 1.85 8.96 2.46
N GLY A 178 1.34 7.77 2.73
CA GLY A 178 1.74 6.59 1.96
C GLY A 178 1.23 6.67 0.53
N THR A 179 1.98 6.06 -0.38
CA THR A 179 1.62 6.01 -1.81
C THR A 179 1.02 4.65 -2.20
N GLN A 180 0.86 3.77 -1.20
CA GLN A 180 0.45 2.39 -1.43
C GLN A 180 -1.06 2.25 -1.59
N VAL A 181 -1.47 1.46 -2.59
CA VAL A 181 -2.84 0.94 -2.71
C VAL A 181 -2.88 -0.49 -2.21
N ILE A 182 -3.77 -0.77 -1.26
CA ILE A 182 -3.94 -2.12 -0.73
C ILE A 182 -5.20 -2.74 -1.33
N ALA A 183 -5.03 -3.95 -1.91
CA ALA A 183 -6.15 -4.70 -2.46
C ALA A 183 -6.59 -5.81 -1.49
N PHE A 184 -7.86 -5.76 -1.11
CA PHE A 184 -8.52 -6.71 -0.22
C PHE A 184 -9.33 -7.72 -1.00
N SER A 185 -9.14 -9.00 -0.67
CA SER A 185 -9.85 -10.12 -1.29
C SER A 185 -11.32 -10.19 -0.85
N PRO A 186 -12.25 -10.45 -1.76
CA PRO A 186 -13.66 -10.68 -1.39
C PRO A 186 -13.89 -11.98 -0.62
N LYS A 187 -12.93 -12.93 -0.62
CA LYS A 187 -13.10 -14.26 0.00
C LYS A 187 -12.98 -14.23 1.53
N ASN A 188 -12.09 -13.39 2.04
CA ASN A 188 -11.77 -13.37 3.47
C ASN A 188 -11.47 -11.97 4.02
N ASP A 189 -11.71 -10.92 3.21
CA ASP A 189 -11.42 -9.52 3.54
C ASP A 189 -9.96 -9.23 3.88
N GLY A 190 -9.03 -10.13 3.53
CA GLY A 190 -7.58 -9.96 3.73
C GLY A 190 -6.93 -9.13 2.64
N GLY A 191 -6.05 -8.20 3.03
CA GLY A 191 -5.25 -7.36 2.14
C GLY A 191 -3.95 -8.06 1.77
N TYR A 192 -3.90 -8.68 0.58
CA TYR A 192 -2.76 -9.47 0.14
C TYR A 192 -1.82 -8.75 -0.83
N LEU A 193 -2.28 -7.67 -1.46
CA LEU A 193 -1.54 -7.00 -2.51
C LEU A 193 -1.30 -5.55 -2.14
N LEU A 194 -0.05 -5.13 -2.27
CA LEU A 194 0.40 -3.79 -2.00
C LEU A 194 1.00 -3.21 -3.29
N TYR A 195 0.29 -2.31 -3.93
CA TYR A 195 0.79 -1.57 -5.10
C TYR A 195 1.57 -0.35 -4.64
N GLY A 196 2.75 -0.15 -5.21
CA GLY A 196 3.55 1.05 -5.01
C GLY A 196 3.12 2.21 -5.93
N GLU A 197 3.83 3.33 -5.82
CA GLU A 197 3.57 4.53 -6.64
C GLU A 197 3.86 4.34 -8.13
N SER A 198 4.68 3.35 -8.48
CA SER A 198 5.03 3.02 -9.86
C SER A 198 3.99 2.17 -10.59
N ALA A 199 2.92 1.74 -9.90
CA ALA A 199 1.88 0.91 -10.50
C ALA A 199 1.17 1.65 -11.64
N THR A 200 1.13 1.00 -12.80
CA THR A 200 0.62 1.55 -14.06
C THR A 200 -0.83 1.12 -14.32
N VAL A 201 -1.44 1.69 -15.36
CA VAL A 201 -2.74 1.24 -15.89
C VAL A 201 -2.71 -0.24 -16.26
N ASP A 202 -1.62 -0.69 -16.91
CA ASP A 202 -1.49 -2.07 -17.40
C ASP A 202 -1.42 -3.06 -16.23
N ASP A 203 -0.74 -2.70 -15.14
CA ASP A 203 -0.66 -3.50 -13.95
C ASP A 203 -2.05 -3.72 -13.31
N TYR A 204 -2.79 -2.63 -13.11
CA TYR A 204 -4.16 -2.74 -12.61
C TYR A 204 -5.07 -3.49 -13.60
N THR A 205 -4.95 -3.26 -14.90
CA THR A 205 -5.77 -3.94 -15.92
C THR A 205 -5.55 -5.46 -15.90
N LYS A 206 -4.31 -5.89 -15.71
CA LYS A 206 -3.93 -7.30 -15.61
C LYS A 206 -4.45 -7.95 -14.32
N ASP A 207 -4.42 -7.22 -13.21
CA ASP A 207 -4.64 -7.79 -11.90
C ASP A 207 -6.08 -7.65 -11.38
N LEU A 208 -6.81 -6.59 -11.77
CA LEU A 208 -8.18 -6.36 -11.29
C LEU A 208 -9.14 -7.54 -11.51
N PRO A 209 -9.13 -8.27 -12.66
CA PRO A 209 -9.98 -9.45 -12.82
C PRO A 209 -9.70 -10.51 -11.74
N LYS A 210 -8.42 -10.78 -11.45
CA LYS A 210 -7.99 -11.75 -10.44
C LYS A 210 -8.39 -11.30 -9.01
N ILE A 211 -8.22 -10.01 -8.70
CA ILE A 211 -8.63 -9.42 -7.42
C ILE A 211 -10.15 -9.58 -7.22
N ILE A 212 -10.94 -9.33 -8.27
CA ILE A 212 -12.40 -9.46 -8.23
C ILE A 212 -12.83 -10.91 -7.95
N GLU A 213 -12.12 -11.89 -8.47
CA GLU A 213 -12.32 -13.32 -8.21
C GLU A 213 -11.74 -13.77 -6.86
N GLY A 214 -10.98 -12.91 -6.19
CA GLY A 214 -10.27 -13.21 -4.95
C GLY A 214 -9.10 -14.16 -5.14
N ALA A 215 -8.51 -14.17 -6.33
CA ALA A 215 -7.23 -14.80 -6.61
C ALA A 215 -6.08 -13.82 -6.35
N LYS A 216 -4.92 -14.35 -6.00
CA LYS A 216 -3.68 -13.54 -5.99
C LYS A 216 -3.17 -13.43 -7.44
N PRO A 217 -2.72 -12.25 -7.89
CA PRO A 217 -2.13 -12.04 -9.22
C PRO A 217 -0.86 -12.83 -9.47
#